data_b7c866cd2c10999f440518b2d91bfe4e
#
_entry.id   b7c866cd2c10999f440518b2d91bfe4e
#
_cell.length_a   1.000
_cell.length_b   1.000
_cell.length_c   1.000
_cell.angle_alpha   90.00
_cell.angle_beta   90.00
_cell.angle_gamma   90.00
#
_symmetry.space_group_name_H-M   'P 1'
#
loop_
_entity.id
_entity.type
_entity.pdbx_description
1 polymer ?
#
loop_
_entity_poly.entity_id
_entity_poly.type
_entity_poly.pdbx_seq_one_letter_code
_entity_poly.pdbx_strand_id
1 'polypeptide(L)'
;MISSYLIFHVAGRLFGAKLLGAIEILPWRGSRFVPLSYSYVEGLIDYRGIIYPVFNLAQQLGLSRPGPIGFTAEKKKQAEGRNIILLEENKVPFGIIVDGVAKMAKLEDATLAPGKAQGIDPAYVKGIAYEDDQEIMILDFERLFHAD
;
A
#
# COMPACT_ATOMS: atom_id res chain seq x y z
N MET A 1 -7.39 -21.70 -5.79
CA MET A 1 -6.09 -21.43 -6.44
C MET A 1 -5.13 -20.79 -5.43
N ILE A 2 -3.94 -21.32 -5.36
CA ILE A 2 -2.91 -20.76 -4.48
C ILE A 2 -2.21 -19.63 -5.22
N SER A 3 -2.16 -18.47 -4.57
CA SER A 3 -1.51 -17.29 -5.14
C SER A 3 -0.44 -16.76 -4.20
N SER A 4 0.50 -16.02 -4.74
CA SER A 4 1.53 -15.35 -3.95
C SER A 4 1.04 -13.98 -3.51
N TYR A 5 1.29 -13.65 -2.26
CA TYR A 5 0.94 -12.35 -1.67
C TYR A 5 2.16 -11.74 -1.01
N LEU A 6 2.30 -10.44 -1.15
CA LEU A 6 3.28 -9.67 -0.42
C LEU A 6 2.63 -9.17 0.86
N ILE A 7 3.23 -9.47 2.00
CA ILE A 7 2.73 -9.07 3.31
C ILE A 7 3.57 -7.93 3.83
N PHE A 8 2.92 -6.85 4.24
CA PHE A 8 3.62 -5.63 4.67
C PHE A 8 2.90 -4.98 5.86
N HIS A 9 3.61 -4.07 6.52
CA HIS A 9 3.12 -3.36 7.69
C HIS A 9 2.75 -1.93 7.34
N VAL A 10 1.59 -1.49 7.82
CA VAL A 10 1.17 -0.09 7.78
C VAL A 10 0.50 0.23 9.10
N ALA A 11 0.99 1.23 9.80
CA ALA A 11 0.43 1.70 11.07
C ALA A 11 0.25 0.56 12.09
N GLY A 12 1.22 -0.33 12.16
CA GLY A 12 1.22 -1.45 13.10
C GLY A 12 0.30 -2.61 12.76
N ARG A 13 -0.27 -2.62 11.56
CA ARG A 13 -1.19 -3.66 11.10
C ARG A 13 -0.63 -4.36 9.88
N LEU A 14 -1.04 -5.61 9.67
CA LEU A 14 -0.59 -6.41 8.54
C LEU A 14 -1.59 -6.33 7.39
N PHE A 15 -1.07 -6.09 6.21
CA PHE A 15 -1.83 -6.07 4.97
C PHE A 15 -1.17 -6.95 3.94
N GLY A 16 -1.93 -7.38 2.96
CA GLY A 16 -1.41 -8.18 1.86
C GLY A 16 -1.88 -7.68 0.52
N ALA A 17 -1.01 -7.83 -0.46
CA ALA A 17 -1.29 -7.52 -1.86
C ALA A 17 -1.02 -8.76 -2.69
N LYS A 18 -1.99 -9.14 -3.53
CA LYS A 18 -1.82 -10.26 -4.45
C LYS A 18 -0.81 -9.86 -5.52
N LEU A 19 0.18 -10.72 -5.73
CA LEU A 19 1.22 -10.49 -6.72
C LEU A 19 0.75 -10.97 -8.08
N LEU A 20 0.50 -10.02 -8.98
CA LEU A 20 0.04 -10.31 -10.35
C LEU A 20 1.14 -10.12 -11.39
N GLY A 21 2.35 -9.76 -10.95
CA GLY A 21 3.47 -9.52 -11.85
C GLY A 21 4.73 -9.17 -11.10
N ALA A 22 5.69 -8.62 -11.80
CA ALA A 22 6.94 -8.17 -11.20
C ALA A 22 6.70 -6.97 -10.29
N ILE A 23 7.31 -6.99 -9.13
CA ILE A 23 7.26 -5.88 -8.18
C ILE A 23 8.68 -5.47 -7.81
N GLU A 24 8.82 -4.22 -7.38
CA GLU A 24 10.06 -3.72 -6.82
C GLU A 24 9.78 -3.16 -5.43
N ILE A 25 10.70 -3.40 -4.52
CA ILE A 25 10.63 -2.86 -3.16
C ILE A 25 11.87 -1.99 -2.98
N LEU A 26 11.64 -0.71 -2.71
CA LEU A 26 12.72 0.28 -2.60
C LEU A 26 12.61 1.02 -1.28
N PRO A 27 13.74 1.51 -0.75
CA PRO A 27 13.67 2.45 0.37
C PRO A 27 12.91 3.71 -0.05
N TRP A 28 12.03 4.19 0.81
CA TRP A 28 11.31 5.42 0.53
C TRP A 28 12.23 6.64 0.75
N ARG A 29 12.39 7.46 -0.26
CA ARG A 29 13.28 8.62 -0.23
C ARG A 29 12.61 9.92 -0.65
N GLY A 30 11.27 9.90 -0.76
CA GLY A 30 10.53 11.06 -1.18
C GLY A 30 10.10 11.01 -2.64
N SER A 31 9.22 11.93 -3.00
CA SER A 31 8.65 12.04 -4.35
C SER A 31 8.51 13.51 -4.71
N ARG A 32 8.21 13.77 -5.98
CA ARG A 32 7.87 15.13 -6.40
C ARG A 32 6.43 15.43 -6.03
N PHE A 33 6.24 16.58 -5.38
CA PHE A 33 4.91 17.06 -5.00
C PHE A 33 4.06 17.37 -6.23
N VAL A 34 2.80 16.94 -6.17
CA VAL A 34 1.82 17.23 -7.24
C VAL A 34 0.70 18.06 -6.62
N PRO A 35 0.59 19.35 -6.98
CA PRO A 35 -0.48 20.20 -6.44
C PRO A 35 -1.84 19.76 -6.99
N LEU A 36 -2.91 20.05 -6.22
CA LEU A 36 -4.30 19.76 -6.57
C LEU A 36 -4.62 18.27 -6.75
N SER A 37 -3.75 17.39 -6.26
CA SER A 37 -4.02 15.96 -6.23
C SER A 37 -4.80 15.60 -4.97
N TYR A 38 -5.28 14.36 -4.91
CA TYR A 38 -5.94 13.85 -3.70
C TYR A 38 -4.96 13.81 -2.53
N SER A 39 -5.48 13.94 -1.31
CA SER A 39 -4.65 13.99 -0.11
C SER A 39 -3.79 12.75 0.12
N TYR A 40 -4.22 11.59 -0.40
CA TYR A 40 -3.48 10.34 -0.28
C TYR A 40 -2.39 10.17 -1.35
N VAL A 41 -2.33 11.07 -2.32
CA VAL A 41 -1.26 11.07 -3.34
C VAL A 41 -0.09 11.86 -2.81
N GLU A 42 1.04 11.18 -2.56
CA GLU A 42 2.27 11.83 -2.11
C GLU A 42 2.98 12.57 -3.23
N GLY A 43 2.96 12.04 -4.44
CA GLY A 43 3.63 12.64 -5.57
C GLY A 43 3.92 11.64 -6.66
N LEU A 44 4.96 11.93 -7.44
CA LEU A 44 5.39 11.09 -8.54
C LEU A 44 6.86 10.71 -8.35
N ILE A 45 7.21 9.50 -8.76
CA ILE A 45 8.61 9.09 -8.88
C ILE A 45 8.86 8.55 -10.29
N ASP A 46 10.08 8.74 -10.77
CA ASP A 46 10.55 8.14 -12.00
C ASP A 46 11.47 6.97 -11.61
N TYR A 47 11.10 5.77 -12.02
CA TYR A 47 11.92 4.59 -11.78
C TYR A 47 12.11 3.86 -13.10
N ARG A 48 13.35 3.84 -13.56
CA ARG A 48 13.75 3.20 -14.84
C ARG A 48 12.91 3.69 -16.02
N GLY A 49 12.66 5.00 -16.07
CA GLY A 49 11.92 5.62 -17.15
C GLY A 49 10.41 5.50 -17.07
N ILE A 50 9.88 4.88 -16.01
CA ILE A 50 8.44 4.76 -15.80
C ILE A 50 8.03 5.68 -14.66
N ILE A 51 6.97 6.46 -14.88
CA ILE A 51 6.45 7.37 -13.86
C ILE A 51 5.41 6.62 -13.03
N TYR A 52 5.66 6.57 -11.73
CA TYR A 52 4.76 5.94 -10.76
C TYR A 52 4.11 7.02 -9.90
N PRO A 53 2.78 7.15 -9.92
CA PRO A 53 2.11 7.91 -8.87
C PRO A 53 2.28 7.15 -7.55
N VAL A 54 2.61 7.90 -6.49
CA VAL A 54 2.90 7.33 -5.18
C VAL A 54 1.78 7.66 -4.23
N PHE A 55 1.22 6.66 -3.59
CA PHE A 55 0.09 6.80 -2.69
C PHE A 55 0.52 6.56 -1.24
N ASN A 56 0.03 7.40 -0.36
CA ASN A 56 0.19 7.19 1.08
C ASN A 56 -0.93 6.25 1.53
N LEU A 57 -0.60 4.98 1.65
CA LEU A 57 -1.59 3.95 1.95
C LEU A 57 -2.22 4.15 3.33
N ALA A 58 -1.42 4.53 4.33
CA ALA A 58 -1.95 4.79 5.67
C ALA A 58 -3.02 5.87 5.65
N GLN A 59 -2.78 6.94 4.90
CA GLN A 59 -3.73 8.03 4.79
C GLN A 59 -4.99 7.61 4.03
N GLN A 60 -4.84 6.87 2.96
CA GLN A 60 -5.98 6.37 2.19
C GLN A 60 -6.86 5.43 3.01
N LEU A 61 -6.26 4.64 3.88
CA LEU A 61 -6.99 3.71 4.76
C LEU A 61 -7.53 4.39 6.02
N GLY A 62 -7.24 5.68 6.22
CA GLY A 62 -7.69 6.40 7.41
C GLY A 62 -6.91 6.07 8.67
N LEU A 63 -5.69 5.55 8.52
CA LEU A 63 -4.85 5.12 9.64
C LEU A 63 -3.85 6.17 10.11
N SER A 64 -3.74 7.28 9.37
CA SER A 64 -2.88 8.39 9.77
C SER A 64 -3.56 9.71 9.49
N ARG A 65 -3.17 10.75 10.25
CA ARG A 65 -3.67 12.10 10.00
C ARG A 65 -3.02 12.67 8.73
N PRO A 66 -3.77 13.49 7.97
CA PRO A 66 -3.16 14.24 6.87
C PRO A 66 -2.03 15.10 7.40
N GLY A 67 -0.85 14.93 6.85
CA GLY A 67 0.29 15.75 7.20
C GLY A 67 0.34 17.05 6.40
N PRO A 68 1.26 17.95 6.73
CA PRO A 68 1.46 19.17 5.94
C PRO A 68 1.88 18.81 4.52
N ILE A 69 1.42 19.63 3.57
CA ILE A 69 1.76 19.46 2.15
C ILE A 69 3.22 19.87 1.96
N GLY A 70 3.96 19.05 1.20
CA GLY A 70 5.35 19.30 0.88
C GLY A 70 6.31 18.44 1.70
N PHE A 71 7.57 18.54 1.37
CA PHE A 71 8.62 17.71 1.98
C PHE A 71 9.33 18.49 3.08
N THR A 72 8.82 18.39 4.31
CA THR A 72 9.41 19.03 5.48
C THR A 72 10.44 18.11 6.13
N ALA A 73 11.25 18.67 7.03
CA ALA A 73 12.22 17.88 7.81
C ALA A 73 11.52 16.80 8.63
N GLU A 74 10.30 17.06 9.12
CA GLU A 74 9.51 16.06 9.84
C GLU A 74 9.05 14.93 8.92
N LYS A 75 8.59 15.24 7.71
CA LYS A 75 8.23 14.23 6.72
C LYS A 75 9.43 13.37 6.33
N LYS A 76 10.59 14.00 6.19
CA LYS A 76 11.83 13.28 5.88
C LYS A 76 12.19 12.30 6.99
N LYS A 77 12.03 12.72 8.24
CA LYS A 77 12.29 11.87 9.40
C LYS A 77 11.29 10.72 9.51
N GLN A 78 10.02 11.00 9.21
CA GLN A 78 8.97 9.97 9.18
C GLN A 78 9.16 8.96 8.05
N ALA A 79 9.80 9.36 6.97
CA ALA A 79 10.07 8.48 5.85
C ALA A 79 11.22 7.50 6.11
N GLU A 80 12.06 7.77 7.11
CA GLU A 80 13.18 6.88 7.44
C GLU A 80 12.67 5.51 7.85
N GLY A 81 13.24 4.47 7.26
CA GLY A 81 12.87 3.08 7.52
C GLY A 81 11.64 2.60 6.77
N ARG A 82 10.98 3.46 6.03
CA ARG A 82 9.83 3.07 5.20
C ARG A 82 10.29 2.54 3.86
N ASN A 83 9.40 1.79 3.24
CA ASN A 83 9.61 1.26 1.90
C ASN A 83 8.51 1.76 0.97
N ILE A 84 8.85 1.82 -0.31
CA ILE A 84 7.86 1.98 -1.36
C ILE A 84 7.80 0.67 -2.13
N ILE A 85 6.58 0.20 -2.39
CA ILE A 85 6.34 -0.98 -3.19
C ILE A 85 5.80 -0.50 -4.53
N LEU A 86 6.52 -0.82 -5.61
CA LEU A 86 6.10 -0.48 -6.97
C LEU A 86 5.33 -1.65 -7.54
N LEU A 87 4.12 -1.39 -7.96
CA LEU A 87 3.17 -2.40 -8.41
C LEU A 87 2.56 -1.97 -9.74
N GLU A 88 1.85 -2.90 -10.35
CA GLU A 88 1.06 -2.63 -11.54
C GLU A 88 -0.27 -3.35 -11.40
N GLU A 89 -1.36 -2.63 -11.64
CA GLU A 89 -2.70 -3.19 -11.66
C GLU A 89 -3.39 -2.77 -12.94
N ASN A 90 -3.89 -3.75 -13.72
CA ASN A 90 -4.51 -3.47 -15.02
C ASN A 90 -3.63 -2.62 -15.92
N LYS A 91 -2.32 -2.90 -15.93
CA LYS A 91 -1.28 -2.20 -16.70
C LYS A 91 -1.06 -0.74 -16.26
N VAL A 92 -1.60 -0.34 -15.13
CA VAL A 92 -1.37 0.98 -14.56
C VAL A 92 -0.33 0.88 -13.46
N PRO A 93 0.84 1.53 -13.62
CA PRO A 93 1.88 1.51 -12.60
C PRO A 93 1.52 2.45 -11.44
N PHE A 94 1.82 2.03 -10.22
CA PHE A 94 1.67 2.86 -9.04
C PHE A 94 2.60 2.38 -7.93
N GLY A 95 2.83 3.23 -6.95
CA GLY A 95 3.61 2.89 -5.78
C GLY A 95 2.82 3.14 -4.50
N ILE A 96 3.07 2.31 -3.50
CA ILE A 96 2.48 2.50 -2.17
C ILE A 96 3.58 2.62 -1.13
N ILE A 97 3.41 3.56 -0.20
CA ILE A 97 4.35 3.73 0.91
C ILE A 97 3.87 2.85 2.06
N VAL A 98 4.77 2.02 2.56
CA VAL A 98 4.50 1.11 3.67
C VAL A 98 5.57 1.29 4.75
N ASP A 99 5.26 0.86 5.97
CA ASP A 99 6.23 0.98 7.07
C ASP A 99 7.30 -0.10 7.02
N GLY A 100 7.01 -1.21 6.37
CA GLY A 100 7.98 -2.27 6.16
C GLY A 100 7.36 -3.47 5.46
N VAL A 101 8.21 -4.29 4.87
CA VAL A 101 7.79 -5.53 4.22
C VAL A 101 8.08 -6.69 5.17
N ALA A 102 7.06 -7.50 5.45
CA ALA A 102 7.22 -8.65 6.34
C ALA A 102 7.73 -9.88 5.60
N LYS A 103 7.02 -10.32 4.57
CA LYS A 103 7.37 -11.54 3.85
C LYS A 103 6.52 -11.70 2.60
N MET A 104 6.84 -12.69 1.79
CA MET A 104 5.95 -13.23 0.76
C MET A 104 5.32 -14.50 1.30
N ALA A 105 4.03 -14.67 1.04
CA ALA A 105 3.29 -15.85 1.47
C ALA A 105 2.46 -16.41 0.32
N LYS A 106 2.29 -17.73 0.31
CA LYS A 106 1.38 -18.40 -0.61
C LYS A 106 0.10 -18.70 0.15
N LEU A 107 -1.01 -18.16 -0.32
CA LEU A 107 -2.31 -18.30 0.33
C LEU A 107 -3.32 -18.86 -0.67
N GLU A 108 -4.24 -19.66 -0.15
CA GLU A 108 -5.35 -20.16 -0.95
C GLU A 108 -6.42 -19.07 -1.06
N ASP A 109 -6.71 -18.61 -2.26
CA ASP A 109 -7.67 -17.53 -2.50
C ASP A 109 -9.05 -17.85 -1.91
N ALA A 110 -9.45 -19.12 -1.95
CA ALA A 110 -10.76 -19.54 -1.45
C ALA A 110 -10.87 -19.50 0.08
N THR A 111 -9.75 -19.39 0.80
CA THR A 111 -9.76 -19.34 2.27
C THR A 111 -9.84 -17.93 2.82
N LEU A 112 -9.86 -16.92 1.94
CA LEU A 112 -9.99 -15.54 2.40
C LEU A 112 -11.41 -15.32 2.92
N ALA A 113 -11.52 -15.10 4.22
CA ALA A 113 -12.80 -14.89 4.87
C ALA A 113 -13.32 -13.48 4.61
N PRO A 114 -14.64 -13.28 4.39
CA PRO A 114 -15.17 -11.93 4.44
C PRO A 114 -14.98 -11.40 5.86
N GLY A 115 -14.41 -10.22 5.98
CA GLY A 115 -14.07 -9.70 7.28
C GLY A 115 -14.39 -8.24 7.43
N LYS A 116 -14.65 -7.85 8.68
CA LYS A 116 -14.76 -6.46 9.07
C LYS A 116 -13.42 -6.05 9.66
N ALA A 117 -12.66 -5.28 8.90
CA ALA A 117 -11.45 -4.68 9.42
C ALA A 117 -11.85 -3.46 10.25
N GLN A 118 -11.54 -3.45 11.52
CA GLN A 118 -11.86 -2.31 12.40
C GLN A 118 -11.21 -1.03 11.89
N GLY A 119 -12.04 -0.01 11.66
CA GLY A 119 -11.56 1.30 11.24
C GLY A 119 -11.21 1.43 9.78
N ILE A 120 -11.42 0.38 8.98
CA ILE A 120 -11.14 0.40 7.55
C ILE A 120 -12.44 0.11 6.79
N ASP A 121 -12.66 0.88 5.72
CA ASP A 121 -13.83 0.67 4.87
C ASP A 121 -13.80 -0.75 4.28
N PRO A 122 -14.84 -1.55 4.50
CA PRO A 122 -14.88 -2.92 3.96
C PRO A 122 -14.72 -3.00 2.44
N ALA A 123 -15.06 -1.93 1.71
CA ALA A 123 -14.89 -1.90 0.27
C ALA A 123 -13.43 -2.00 -0.17
N TYR A 124 -12.49 -1.65 0.71
CA TYR A 124 -11.06 -1.69 0.41
C TYR A 124 -10.41 -3.03 0.72
N VAL A 125 -11.17 -3.97 1.28
CA VAL A 125 -10.65 -5.27 1.73
C VAL A 125 -11.30 -6.39 0.92
N LYS A 126 -10.49 -7.15 0.20
CA LYS A 126 -10.98 -8.33 -0.53
C LYS A 126 -11.34 -9.48 0.40
N GLY A 127 -10.61 -9.60 1.50
CA GLY A 127 -10.81 -10.66 2.46
C GLY A 127 -9.72 -10.63 3.51
N ILE A 128 -9.86 -11.52 4.47
CA ILE A 128 -8.91 -11.63 5.58
C ILE A 128 -8.28 -13.01 5.54
N ALA A 129 -6.95 -13.04 5.58
CA ALA A 129 -6.18 -14.26 5.73
C ALA A 129 -5.67 -14.35 7.15
N TYR A 130 -5.50 -15.56 7.64
CA TYR A 130 -4.92 -15.80 8.95
C TYR A 130 -3.66 -16.65 8.78
N GLU A 131 -2.57 -16.19 9.35
CA GLU A 131 -1.31 -16.90 9.33
C GLU A 131 -0.62 -16.71 10.68
N ASP A 132 -0.23 -17.79 11.34
CA ASP A 132 0.40 -17.77 12.67
C ASP A 132 -0.41 -16.94 13.67
N ASP A 133 -1.73 -17.12 13.67
CA ASP A 133 -2.69 -16.40 14.53
C ASP A 133 -2.73 -14.89 14.27
N GLN A 134 -2.14 -14.45 13.16
CA GLN A 134 -2.18 -13.05 12.77
C GLN A 134 -3.19 -12.83 11.65
N GLU A 135 -3.93 -11.75 11.79
CA GLU A 135 -4.90 -11.32 10.80
C GLU A 135 -4.22 -10.46 9.74
N ILE A 136 -4.38 -10.84 8.48
CA ILE A 136 -3.79 -10.13 7.35
C ILE A 136 -4.94 -9.67 6.46
N MET A 137 -5.07 -8.36 6.28
CA MET A 137 -6.11 -7.79 5.42
C MET A 137 -5.62 -7.70 3.99
N ILE A 138 -6.28 -8.41 3.10
CA ILE A 138 -5.93 -8.40 1.68
C ILE A 138 -6.63 -7.24 1.02
N LEU A 139 -5.85 -6.32 0.45
CA LEU A 139 -6.36 -5.06 -0.08
C LEU A 139 -6.85 -5.20 -1.52
N ASP A 140 -7.89 -4.44 -1.82
CA ASP A 140 -8.43 -4.27 -3.15
C ASP A 140 -7.95 -2.92 -3.69
N PHE A 141 -6.84 -2.94 -4.44
CA PHE A 141 -6.24 -1.71 -4.97
C PHE A 141 -7.11 -1.03 -6.02
N GLU A 142 -7.89 -1.81 -6.75
CA GLU A 142 -8.82 -1.22 -7.71
C GLU A 142 -9.82 -0.31 -7.01
N ARG A 143 -10.35 -0.75 -5.88
CA ARG A 143 -11.28 0.05 -5.08
C ARG A 143 -10.60 1.22 -4.38
N LEU A 144 -9.39 1.00 -3.87
CA LEU A 144 -8.65 2.04 -3.15
C LEU A 144 -8.33 3.25 -4.01
N PHE A 145 -7.97 3.03 -5.28
CA PHE A 145 -7.46 4.10 -6.13
C PHE A 145 -8.44 4.55 -7.21
N HIS A 146 -9.65 4.04 -7.20
CA HIS A 146 -10.75 4.50 -8.04
C HIS A 146 -11.81 5.29 -7.25
N ALA A 147 -11.52 5.63 -6.02
CA ALA A 147 -12.40 6.48 -5.24
C ALA A 147 -12.24 7.92 -5.73
N ASP A 148 -13.24 8.45 -6.36
CA ASP A 148 -13.30 9.85 -6.75
C ASP A 148 -13.50 10.77 -5.55
#